data_9e8eec1511c3e61a3018977e0f98c6d6
#
_entry.id   9e8eec1511c3e61a3018977e0f98c6d6
#
_cell.length_a   1.000
_cell.length_b   1.000
_cell.length_c   1.000
_cell.angle_alpha   90.00
_cell.angle_beta   90.00
_cell.angle_gamma   90.00
#
_symmetry.space_group_name_H-M   'P 1'
#
loop_
_entity.id
_entity.type
_entity.pdbx_description
1 polymer ?
#
loop_
_entity_poly.entity_id
_entity_poly.type
_entity_poly.pdbx_seq_one_letter_code
_entity_poly.pdbx_strand_id
1 'polypeptide(L)' 'MAENVSIKVKKIVADHLGMDEAKVNDDSSFIDDLGADSLDTVELVMAFEEEFGSEISDSEAEKILTVGDAVKFIESKSS' A
#
# COMPACT_ATOMS: atom_id res chain seq x y z
N MET A 1 11.82 -11.93 1.06
CA MET A 1 11.07 -12.59 -0.02
C MET A 1 10.05 -11.65 -0.58
N ALA A 2 10.00 -11.55 -1.91
CA ALA A 2 9.12 -10.60 -2.58
C ALA A 2 7.64 -10.85 -2.27
N GLU A 3 7.23 -12.10 -2.22
CA GLU A 3 5.85 -12.44 -1.92
C GLU A 3 5.42 -11.98 -0.54
N ASN A 4 6.36 -11.85 0.40
CA ASN A 4 6.04 -11.36 1.74
C ASN A 4 5.65 -9.89 1.73
N VAL A 5 6.28 -9.10 0.85
CA VAL A 5 5.94 -7.70 0.72
C VAL A 5 4.51 -7.55 0.22
N SER A 6 4.15 -8.31 -0.81
CA SER A 6 2.80 -8.26 -1.36
C SER A 6 1.76 -8.62 -0.30
N ILE A 7 1.98 -9.68 0.44
CA ILE A 7 1.07 -10.13 1.48
C ILE A 7 0.92 -9.07 2.57
N LYS A 8 2.04 -8.50 3.01
CA LYS A 8 2.02 -7.48 4.06
C LYS A 8 1.30 -6.22 3.62
N VAL A 9 1.54 -5.79 2.38
CA VAL A 9 0.88 -4.61 1.84
C VAL A 9 -0.63 -4.82 1.81
N LYS A 10 -1.06 -5.96 1.29
CA LYS A 10 -2.49 -6.27 1.21
C LYS A 10 -3.14 -6.34 2.58
N LYS A 11 -2.44 -6.91 3.55
CA LYS A 11 -2.95 -7.02 4.91
C LYS A 11 -3.11 -5.63 5.55
N ILE A 12 -2.11 -4.78 5.37
CA ILE A 12 -2.17 -3.42 5.90
C ILE A 12 -3.33 -2.66 5.30
N VAL A 13 -3.50 -2.77 3.98
CA VAL A 13 -4.59 -2.10 3.29
C VAL A 13 -5.94 -2.60 3.80
N ALA A 14 -6.09 -3.91 3.91
CA ALA A 14 -7.34 -4.51 4.38
C ALA A 14 -7.68 -4.06 5.80
N ASP A 15 -6.69 -4.08 6.68
CA ASP A 15 -6.88 -3.66 8.07
C ASP A 15 -7.27 -2.19 8.17
N HIS A 16 -6.61 -1.36 7.38
CA HIS A 16 -6.83 0.08 7.44
C HIS A 16 -8.19 0.48 6.89
N LEU A 17 -8.62 -0.19 5.83
CA LEU A 17 -9.89 0.12 5.19
C LEU A 17 -11.06 -0.72 5.69
N GLY A 18 -10.79 -1.66 6.61
CA GLY A 18 -11.83 -2.49 7.19
C GLY A 18 -12.47 -3.45 6.20
N MET A 19 -11.66 -4.05 5.32
CA MET A 19 -12.17 -4.97 4.30
C MET A 19 -11.38 -6.27 4.33
N ASP A 20 -11.89 -7.28 3.62
CA ASP A 20 -11.21 -8.57 3.54
C ASP A 20 -9.95 -8.47 2.68
N GLU A 21 -8.88 -9.10 3.15
CA GLU A 21 -7.64 -9.16 2.42
C GLU A 21 -7.82 -9.79 1.04
N ALA A 22 -8.74 -10.74 0.94
CA ALA A 22 -9.03 -11.41 -0.33
C ALA A 22 -9.59 -10.47 -1.40
N LYS A 23 -10.13 -9.33 -0.97
CA LYS A 23 -10.68 -8.34 -1.91
C LYS A 23 -9.64 -7.32 -2.36
N VAL A 24 -8.46 -7.37 -1.78
CA VAL A 24 -7.38 -6.46 -2.14
C VAL A 24 -6.52 -7.13 -3.20
N ASN A 25 -6.54 -6.59 -4.40
CA ASN A 25 -5.79 -7.14 -5.54
C ASN A 25 -4.68 -6.19 -5.94
N ASP A 26 -3.68 -6.73 -6.64
CA ASP A 26 -2.55 -5.91 -7.10
C ASP A 26 -3.02 -4.77 -8.01
N ASP A 27 -4.05 -5.02 -8.80
CA ASP A 27 -4.58 -4.02 -9.73
C ASP A 27 -5.57 -3.06 -9.09
N SER A 28 -5.92 -3.28 -7.83
CA SER A 28 -6.90 -2.43 -7.13
C SER A 28 -6.35 -1.02 -6.95
N SER A 29 -7.13 -0.04 -7.37
CA SER A 29 -6.82 1.36 -7.12
C SER A 29 -7.31 1.71 -5.71
N PHE A 30 -6.48 2.39 -4.94
CA PHE A 30 -6.87 2.75 -3.57
C PHE A 30 -8.14 3.59 -3.54
N ILE A 31 -8.24 4.53 -4.45
CA ILE A 31 -9.38 5.45 -4.48
C ILE A 31 -10.55 4.87 -5.26
N ASP A 32 -10.31 4.39 -6.47
CA ASP A 32 -11.39 3.95 -7.35
C ASP A 32 -11.97 2.59 -6.96
N ASP A 33 -11.11 1.65 -6.60
CA ASP A 33 -11.55 0.27 -6.33
C ASP A 33 -11.80 0.01 -4.85
N LEU A 34 -10.99 0.59 -3.99
CA LEU A 34 -11.08 0.33 -2.55
C LEU A 34 -11.81 1.43 -1.79
N GLY A 35 -12.12 2.52 -2.47
CA GLY A 35 -12.90 3.59 -1.88
C GLY A 35 -12.16 4.43 -0.85
N ALA A 36 -10.84 4.44 -0.88
CA ALA A 36 -10.04 5.25 0.03
C ALA A 36 -10.07 6.71 -0.43
N ASP A 37 -10.11 7.62 0.51
CA ASP A 37 -9.97 9.04 0.18
C ASP A 37 -8.50 9.47 0.37
N SER A 38 -8.22 10.75 0.15
CA SER A 38 -6.84 11.23 0.21
C SER A 38 -6.25 11.09 1.61
N LEU A 39 -7.06 11.21 2.64
CA LEU A 39 -6.58 11.03 4.02
C LEU A 39 -6.23 9.56 4.27
N ASP A 40 -7.05 8.66 3.76
CA ASP A 40 -6.79 7.22 3.91
C ASP A 40 -5.47 6.84 3.23
N THR A 41 -5.20 7.39 2.04
CA THR A 41 -3.96 7.08 1.35
C THR A 41 -2.75 7.58 2.11
N VAL A 42 -2.83 8.76 2.74
CA VAL A 42 -1.76 9.28 3.57
C VAL A 42 -1.49 8.35 4.74
N GLU A 43 -2.54 7.89 5.39
CA GLU A 43 -2.41 6.98 6.53
C GLU A 43 -1.84 5.64 6.11
N LEU A 44 -2.23 5.15 4.94
CA LEU A 44 -1.68 3.90 4.41
C LEU A 44 -0.18 4.02 4.16
N VAL A 45 0.25 5.14 3.58
CA VAL A 45 1.66 5.39 3.33
C VAL A 45 2.43 5.37 4.65
N MET A 46 1.91 6.02 5.67
CA MET A 46 2.54 6.04 6.99
C MET A 46 2.64 4.63 7.57
N ALA A 47 1.60 3.84 7.41
CA ALA A 47 1.60 2.46 7.88
C ALA A 47 2.65 1.62 7.16
N PHE A 48 2.81 1.84 5.86
CA PHE A 48 3.84 1.15 5.10
C PHE A 48 5.23 1.54 5.58
N GLU A 49 5.44 2.82 5.86
CA GLU A 49 6.73 3.29 6.37
C GLU A 49 7.09 2.61 7.69
N GLU A 50 6.13 2.50 8.58
CA GLU A 50 6.36 1.86 9.88
C GLU A 50 6.60 0.37 9.75
N GLU A 51 5.82 -0.30 8.90
CA GLU A 51 5.92 -1.74 8.76
C GLU A 51 7.23 -2.17 8.09
N PHE A 52 7.66 -1.42 7.08
CA PHE A 52 8.82 -1.80 6.29
C PHE A 52 10.08 -1.01 6.63
N GLY A 53 9.97 -0.05 7.51
CA GLY A 53 11.11 0.76 7.94
C GLY A 53 11.71 1.59 6.82
N SER A 54 10.89 2.00 5.87
CA SER A 54 11.33 2.79 4.72
C SER A 54 10.66 4.15 4.76
N GLU A 55 11.35 5.17 4.26
CA GLU A 55 10.76 6.49 4.13
C GLU A 55 10.12 6.64 2.75
N ILE A 56 8.92 7.18 2.73
CA ILE A 56 8.20 7.45 1.48
C ILE A 56 7.89 8.94 1.47
N SER A 57 8.51 9.66 0.55
CA SER A 57 8.26 11.10 0.42
C SER A 57 6.86 11.34 -0.15
N ASP A 58 6.36 12.56 0.03
CA ASP A 58 5.06 12.94 -0.51
C ASP A 58 5.01 12.75 -2.03
N SER A 59 6.10 13.11 -2.71
CA SER A 59 6.19 12.94 -4.17
C SER A 59 6.08 11.49 -4.57
N GLU A 60 6.73 10.61 -3.81
CA GLU A 60 6.67 9.18 -4.07
C GLU A 60 5.29 8.62 -3.77
N ALA A 61 4.69 9.09 -2.68
CA ALA A 61 3.36 8.64 -2.29
C ALA A 61 2.32 8.97 -3.37
N GLU A 62 2.47 10.11 -4.03
CA GLU A 62 1.54 10.51 -5.09
C GLU A 62 1.57 9.56 -6.28
N LYS A 63 2.65 8.84 -6.45
CA LYS A 63 2.79 7.89 -7.56
C LYS A 63 2.24 6.51 -7.21
N ILE A 64 1.92 6.28 -5.94
CA ILE A 64 1.37 5.00 -5.50
C ILE A 64 -0.15 5.08 -5.60
N LEU A 65 -0.66 4.64 -6.73
CA LEU A 65 -2.10 4.71 -7.03
C LEU A 65 -2.80 3.38 -6.85
N THR A 66 -2.07 2.27 -7.00
CA THR A 66 -2.63 0.94 -6.85
C THR A 66 -1.84 0.14 -5.83
N VAL A 67 -2.43 -0.97 -5.41
CA VAL A 67 -1.75 -1.90 -4.49
C VAL A 67 -0.44 -2.38 -5.09
N GLY A 68 -0.45 -2.73 -6.38
CA GLY A 68 0.75 -3.18 -7.07
C GLY A 68 1.84 -2.12 -7.10
N ASP A 69 1.47 -0.85 -7.26
CA ASP A 69 2.43 0.24 -7.23
C ASP A 69 3.12 0.31 -5.86
N ALA A 70 2.35 0.13 -4.79
CA ALA A 70 2.90 0.14 -3.44
C ALA A 70 3.87 -1.03 -3.25
N VAL A 71 3.48 -2.21 -3.71
CA VAL A 71 4.33 -3.39 -3.60
C VAL A 71 5.66 -3.18 -4.32
N LYS A 72 5.60 -2.70 -5.55
CA LYS A 72 6.80 -2.45 -6.36
C LYS A 72 7.71 -1.42 -5.71
N PHE A 73 7.11 -0.37 -5.19
CA PHE A 73 7.87 0.70 -4.55
C PHE A 73 8.63 0.16 -3.32
N ILE A 74 7.94 -0.58 -2.49
CA ILE A 74 8.54 -1.12 -1.28
C ILE A 74 9.61 -2.15 -1.61
N GLU A 75 9.36 -3.01 -2.60
CA GLU A 75 10.36 -3.98 -3.03
C GLU A 75 11.62 -3.30 -3.52
N SER A 76 11.45 -2.21 -4.27
CA SER A 76 12.56 -1.42 -4.77
C SER A 76 13.39 -0.84 -3.63
N LYS A 77 12.73 -0.38 -2.58
CA LYS A 77 13.41 0.20 -1.41
C LYS A 77 14.10 -0.85 -0.55
N SER A 78 13.55 -2.06 -0.52
CA SER A 78 14.05 -3.13 0.34
C SER A 78 15.26 -3.87 -0.23
N SER A 79 15.47 -3.80 -1.51
CA SER A 79 16.53 -4.58 -2.17
C SER A 79 17.88 -3.86 -2.22
#